data_2c33e79ec70df4025e0bc96cbbc7d0fb
#
_entry.id   2c33e79ec70df4025e0bc96cbbc7d0fb
#
_cell.length_a   1.000
_cell.length_b   1.000
_cell.length_c   1.000
_cell.angle_alpha   90.00
_cell.angle_beta   90.00
_cell.angle_gamma   90.00
#
_symmetry.space_group_name_H-M   'P 1'
#
loop_
_entity.id
_entity.type
_entity.pdbx_description
1 polymer ?
#
loop_
_entity_poly.entity_id
_entity_poly.type
_entity_poly.pdbx_seq_one_letter_code
_entity_poly.pdbx_strand_id
1 'polypeptide(L)'
;PYRISIRDNDLFAFAGIWDVWRTPGGETLRSFSIITTEPNQLVRSLHNRMPVILKKDNEHRWLQDIDIQEAQSMLEPYPLDDLKVYPISTLVNNPRNNSKDVIRPL
;
A
#
# COMPACT_ATOMS: atom_id res chain seq x y z
N PRO A 1 -3.96 -3.78 -16.19
CA PRO A 1 -4.01 -3.37 -14.78
C PRO A 1 -5.05 -4.16 -13.99
N TYR A 2 -4.86 -4.19 -12.66
CA TYR A 2 -5.75 -4.88 -11.74
C TYR A 2 -6.15 -3.96 -10.61
N ARG A 3 -7.39 -4.06 -10.16
CA ARG A 3 -7.81 -3.46 -8.91
C ARG A 3 -7.63 -4.44 -7.78
N ILE A 4 -7.00 -3.96 -6.70
CA ILE A 4 -6.85 -4.69 -5.45
C ILE A 4 -7.65 -3.95 -4.39
N SER A 5 -8.51 -4.66 -3.68
CA SER A 5 -9.31 -4.12 -2.57
C SER A 5 -9.37 -5.14 -1.44
N ILE A 6 -9.63 -4.67 -0.24
CA ILE A 6 -9.95 -5.55 0.88
C ILE A 6 -11.45 -5.85 0.89
N ARG A 7 -11.84 -6.83 1.69
CA ARG A 7 -13.25 -7.21 1.88
C ARG A 7 -14.10 -5.97 2.20
N ASP A 8 -15.31 -5.93 1.68
CA ASP A 8 -16.27 -4.83 1.84
C ASP A 8 -15.83 -3.47 1.26
N ASN A 9 -14.75 -3.46 0.46
CA ASN A 9 -14.15 -2.24 -0.10
C ASN A 9 -13.78 -1.18 0.94
N ASP A 10 -13.45 -1.61 2.15
CA ASP A 10 -12.95 -0.73 3.18
C ASP A 10 -11.64 -0.07 2.80
N LEU A 11 -11.35 1.05 3.42
CA LEU A 11 -10.04 1.68 3.34
C LEU A 11 -9.02 0.83 4.08
N PHE A 12 -7.81 0.84 3.57
CA PHE A 12 -6.66 0.19 4.20
C PHE A 12 -5.43 1.09 4.10
N ALA A 13 -4.45 0.83 4.95
CA ALA A 13 -3.23 1.62 5.03
C ALA A 13 -2.01 0.82 4.58
N PHE A 14 -1.14 1.45 3.81
CA PHE A 14 0.20 0.94 3.57
C PHE A 14 1.15 1.38 4.69
N ALA A 15 2.03 0.50 5.12
CA ALA A 15 3.11 0.87 6.01
C ALA A 15 4.12 1.75 5.26
N GLY A 16 4.34 2.94 5.76
CA GLY A 16 5.29 3.88 5.19
C GLY A 16 6.24 4.41 6.24
N ILE A 17 7.34 4.93 5.79
CA ILE A 17 8.31 5.70 6.59
C ILE A 17 8.50 7.07 5.94
N TRP A 18 8.83 8.06 6.72
CA TRP A 18 9.06 9.42 6.22
C TRP A 18 10.28 10.04 6.89
N ASP A 19 10.86 11.03 6.23
CA ASP A 19 11.99 11.76 6.75
C ASP A 19 11.95 13.22 6.30
N VAL A 20 12.72 14.04 6.99
CA VAL A 20 12.89 15.46 6.70
C VAL A 20 14.36 15.71 6.45
N TRP A 21 14.69 16.14 5.26
CA TRP A 21 16.04 16.52 4.91
C TRP A 21 16.15 18.06 4.76
N ARG A 22 17.16 18.61 5.39
CA ARG A 22 17.49 20.02 5.21
C ARG A 22 18.57 20.13 4.12
N THR A 23 18.23 20.77 3.01
CA THR A 23 19.13 20.93 1.88
C THR A 23 20.28 21.87 2.21
N PRO A 24 21.42 21.83 1.47
CA PRO A 24 22.52 22.80 1.65
C PRO A 24 22.10 24.26 1.50
N GLY A 25 21.05 24.54 0.70
CA GLY A 25 20.46 25.87 0.53
C GLY A 25 19.54 26.33 1.67
N GLY A 26 19.37 25.53 2.74
CA GLY A 26 18.52 25.84 3.88
C GLY A 26 17.03 25.50 3.69
N GLU A 27 16.65 24.90 2.58
CA GLU A 27 15.28 24.41 2.33
C GLU A 27 15.03 23.10 3.08
N THR A 28 13.78 22.86 3.43
CA THR A 28 13.33 21.61 4.05
C THR A 28 12.61 20.75 3.03
N LEU A 29 13.13 19.54 2.78
CA LEU A 29 12.50 18.54 1.93
C LEU A 29 11.91 17.42 2.81
N ARG A 30 10.60 17.22 2.69
CA ARG A 30 9.91 16.11 3.32
C ARG A 30 9.66 15.02 2.29
N SER A 31 9.98 13.79 2.64
CA SER A 31 9.81 12.64 1.76
C SER A 31 9.26 11.46 2.53
N PHE A 32 8.68 10.52 1.80
CA PHE A 32 8.21 9.26 2.36
C PHE A 32 8.47 8.10 1.39
N SER A 33 8.48 6.90 1.93
CA SER A 33 8.56 5.67 1.15
C SER A 33 7.53 4.67 1.67
N ILE A 34 6.95 3.91 0.75
CA ILE A 34 6.08 2.79 1.09
C ILE A 34 6.94 1.54 1.20
N ILE A 35 6.81 0.81 2.31
CA ILE A 35 7.53 -0.43 2.54
C ILE A 35 6.87 -1.54 1.72
N THR A 36 7.67 -2.33 1.03
CA THR A 36 7.22 -3.49 0.28
C THR A 36 7.70 -4.79 0.93
N THR A 37 7.01 -5.86 0.67
CA THR A 37 7.33 -7.22 1.10
C THR A 37 7.20 -8.19 -0.07
N GLU A 38 7.57 -9.44 0.14
CA GLU A 38 7.22 -10.50 -0.80
C GLU A 38 5.69 -10.58 -0.96
N PRO A 39 5.21 -10.94 -2.14
CA PRO A 39 3.78 -11.01 -2.38
C PRO A 39 3.16 -12.23 -1.70
N ASN A 40 1.89 -12.09 -1.26
CA ASN A 40 1.09 -13.27 -0.96
C ASN A 40 0.77 -14.04 -2.26
N GLN A 41 0.18 -15.22 -2.13
CA GLN A 41 -0.09 -16.10 -3.26
C GLN A 41 -0.96 -15.46 -4.36
N LEU A 42 -1.89 -14.60 -3.96
CA LEU A 42 -2.80 -13.91 -4.89
C LEU A 42 -2.06 -12.85 -5.72
N VAL A 43 -1.24 -12.03 -5.08
CA VAL A 43 -0.49 -10.96 -5.73
C VAL A 43 0.72 -11.48 -6.50
N ARG A 44 1.26 -12.65 -6.12
CA ARG A 44 2.45 -13.25 -6.77
C ARG A 44 2.26 -13.47 -8.27
N SER A 45 1.04 -13.77 -8.71
CA SER A 45 0.74 -13.91 -10.12
C SER A 45 0.78 -12.59 -10.90
N LEU A 46 0.76 -11.45 -10.22
CA LEU A 46 0.71 -10.11 -10.79
C LEU A 46 2.05 -9.38 -10.68
N HIS A 47 2.74 -9.55 -9.56
CA HIS A 47 3.98 -8.84 -9.28
C HIS A 47 4.84 -9.62 -8.26
N ASN A 48 6.16 -9.41 -8.30
CA ASN A 48 7.11 -10.07 -7.39
C ASN A 48 7.26 -9.35 -6.04
N ARG A 49 6.63 -8.20 -5.86
CA ARG A 49 6.57 -7.43 -4.61
C ARG A 49 5.16 -6.91 -4.38
N MET A 50 4.80 -6.65 -3.15
CA MET A 50 3.57 -5.95 -2.80
C MET A 50 3.82 -4.95 -1.65
N PRO A 51 3.07 -3.84 -1.59
CA PRO A 51 3.10 -2.98 -0.41
C PRO A 51 2.71 -3.75 0.84
N VAL A 52 3.32 -3.40 1.96
CA VAL A 52 2.85 -3.89 3.25
C VAL A 52 1.52 -3.20 3.58
N ILE A 53 0.45 -3.98 3.58
CA ILE A 53 -0.87 -3.53 4.03
C ILE A 53 -0.96 -3.84 5.52
N LEU A 54 -1.15 -2.82 6.33
CA LEU A 54 -1.28 -3.00 7.77
C LEU A 54 -2.63 -3.64 8.12
N LYS A 55 -2.62 -4.60 9.05
CA LYS A 55 -3.85 -5.07 9.67
C LYS A 55 -4.51 -3.92 10.44
N LYS A 56 -5.83 -3.91 10.51
CA LYS A 56 -6.57 -2.81 11.16
C LYS A 56 -6.08 -2.50 12.58
N ASP A 57 -5.80 -3.51 13.38
CA ASP A 57 -5.30 -3.36 14.74
C ASP A 57 -3.90 -2.72 14.79
N ASN A 58 -3.14 -2.82 13.71
CA ASN A 58 -1.78 -2.29 13.63
C ASN A 58 -1.72 -0.87 13.04
N GLU A 59 -2.77 -0.39 12.38
CA GLU A 59 -2.75 0.91 11.71
C GLU A 59 -2.42 2.06 12.69
N HIS A 60 -3.12 2.10 13.81
CA HIS A 60 -2.87 3.11 14.84
C HIS A 60 -1.54 2.88 15.56
N ARG A 61 -1.21 1.63 15.83
CA ARG A 61 0.03 1.26 16.50
C ARG A 61 1.28 1.63 15.70
N TRP A 62 1.23 1.50 14.36
CA TRP A 62 2.31 1.88 13.46
C TRP A 62 2.70 3.36 13.59
N LEU A 63 1.75 4.22 13.92
CA LEU A 63 1.97 5.67 14.06
C LEU A 63 2.50 6.08 15.46
N GLN A 64 2.60 5.13 16.37
CA GLN A 64 3.08 5.38 17.73
C GLN A 64 4.59 5.17 17.83
N ASP A 65 5.15 5.57 18.97
CA ASP A 65 6.55 5.27 19.32
C ASP A 65 6.66 3.79 19.70
N ILE A 66 7.10 2.97 18.76
CA ILE A 66 7.28 1.52 18.91
C ILE A 66 8.74 1.16 18.67
N ASP A 67 9.21 0.06 19.26
CA ASP A 67 10.54 -0.43 18.96
C ASP A 67 10.63 -1.09 17.57
N ILE A 68 11.86 -1.27 17.09
CA ILE A 68 12.10 -1.81 15.75
C ILE A 68 11.60 -3.24 15.61
N GLN A 69 11.65 -4.04 16.66
CA GLN A 69 11.18 -5.43 16.63
C GLN A 69 9.67 -5.51 16.45
N GLU A 70 8.92 -4.65 17.16
CA GLU A 70 7.47 -4.55 17.00
C GLU A 70 7.13 -4.05 15.59
N ALA A 71 7.81 -3.01 15.10
CA ALA A 71 7.61 -2.51 13.76
C ALA A 71 7.85 -3.60 12.70
N GLN A 72 8.94 -4.34 12.80
CA GLN A 72 9.26 -5.42 11.88
C GLN A 72 8.22 -6.55 11.91
N SER A 73 7.63 -6.84 13.06
CA SER A 73 6.58 -7.86 13.18
C SER A 73 5.32 -7.54 12.40
N MET A 74 5.09 -6.28 12.07
CA MET A 74 3.94 -5.82 11.27
C MET A 74 4.18 -5.89 9.75
N LEU A 75 5.44 -6.10 9.32
CA LEU A 75 5.84 -6.10 7.90
C LEU A 75 5.62 -7.48 7.27
N GLU A 76 4.37 -7.92 7.25
CA GLU A 76 3.96 -9.22 6.73
C GLU A 76 3.10 -9.06 5.47
N PRO A 77 3.13 -10.04 4.53
CA PRO A 77 2.15 -10.10 3.47
C PRO A 77 0.73 -10.13 4.02
N TYR A 78 -0.15 -9.30 3.47
CA TYR A 78 -1.56 -9.25 3.92
C TYR A 78 -2.27 -10.58 3.63
N PRO A 79 -3.14 -11.07 4.52
CA PRO A 79 -3.87 -12.32 4.32
C PRO A 79 -4.69 -12.30 3.03
N LEU A 80 -4.49 -13.30 2.19
CA LEU A 80 -5.11 -13.35 0.86
C LEU A 80 -6.64 -13.48 0.91
N ASP A 81 -7.19 -14.07 1.98
CA ASP A 81 -8.63 -14.29 2.12
C ASP A 81 -9.44 -12.99 2.22
N ASP A 82 -8.79 -11.91 2.63
CA ASP A 82 -9.39 -10.59 2.73
C ASP A 82 -9.18 -9.72 1.48
N LEU A 83 -8.37 -10.18 0.53
CA LEU A 83 -8.10 -9.44 -0.70
C LEU A 83 -9.02 -9.88 -1.83
N LYS A 84 -9.47 -8.90 -2.61
CA LYS A 84 -10.13 -9.09 -3.90
C LYS A 84 -9.26 -8.49 -4.98
N VAL A 85 -9.04 -9.25 -6.04
CA VAL A 85 -8.24 -8.81 -7.20
C VAL A 85 -9.02 -9.13 -8.47
N TYR A 86 -9.17 -8.13 -9.32
CA TYR A 86 -9.79 -8.33 -10.62
C TYR A 86 -9.21 -7.39 -11.67
N PRO A 87 -9.20 -7.82 -12.95
CA PRO A 87 -8.69 -7.00 -14.05
C PRO A 87 -9.62 -5.80 -14.30
N ILE A 88 -9.00 -4.68 -14.63
CA ILE A 88 -9.67 -3.43 -14.99
C ILE A 88 -9.13 -2.88 -16.31
N SER A 89 -9.85 -1.93 -16.89
CA SER A 89 -9.45 -1.29 -18.13
C SER A 89 -8.15 -0.49 -18.00
N THR A 90 -7.41 -0.41 -19.11
CA THR A 90 -6.24 0.49 -19.23
C THR A 90 -6.58 1.97 -19.12
N LEU A 91 -7.87 2.34 -19.06
CA LEU A 91 -8.32 3.70 -18.77
C LEU A 91 -7.68 4.28 -17.51
N VAL A 92 -7.42 3.44 -16.51
CA VAL A 92 -6.77 3.85 -15.25
C VAL A 92 -5.36 4.41 -15.45
N ASN A 93 -4.68 4.06 -16.53
CA ASN A 93 -3.30 4.49 -16.80
C ASN A 93 -3.20 5.97 -17.21
N ASN A 94 -4.31 6.61 -17.55
CA ASN A 94 -4.33 8.03 -17.88
C ASN A 94 -4.92 8.83 -16.71
N PRO A 95 -4.14 9.71 -16.06
CA PRO A 95 -4.60 10.47 -14.90
C PRO A 95 -5.74 11.45 -15.20
N ARG A 96 -6.02 11.73 -16.47
CA ARG A 96 -7.20 12.54 -16.88
C ARG A 96 -8.51 11.79 -16.72
N ASN A 97 -8.47 10.46 -16.69
CA ASN A 97 -9.63 9.62 -16.46
C ASN A 97 -9.89 9.52 -14.97
N ASN A 98 -10.90 10.20 -14.48
CA ASN A 98 -11.28 10.23 -13.08
C ASN A 98 -12.79 9.99 -12.94
N SER A 99 -13.21 8.77 -13.22
CA SER A 99 -14.59 8.32 -13.05
C SER A 99 -14.63 6.91 -12.46
N LYS A 100 -15.81 6.46 -12.07
CA LYS A 100 -16.03 5.10 -11.60
C LYS A 100 -15.70 4.02 -12.65
N ASP A 101 -15.66 4.40 -13.92
CA ASP A 101 -15.38 3.47 -15.01
C ASP A 101 -13.95 2.91 -14.97
N VAL A 102 -13.00 3.67 -14.41
CA VAL A 102 -11.60 3.24 -14.32
C VAL A 102 -11.40 2.03 -13.40
N ILE A 103 -12.36 1.74 -12.52
CA ILE A 103 -12.29 0.64 -11.56
C ILE A 103 -13.34 -0.45 -11.82
N ARG A 104 -14.05 -0.39 -12.97
CA ARG A 104 -15.00 -1.45 -13.33
C ARG A 104 -14.25 -2.74 -13.70
N PRO A 105 -14.75 -3.89 -13.27
CA PRO A 105 -14.26 -5.17 -13.79
C PRO A 105 -14.40 -5.23 -15.30
N LEU A 106 -13.41 -5.85 -15.93
CA LEU A 106 -13.50 -6.18 -17.36
C LEU A 106 -14.50 -7.30 -17.61
#